data_830fae8bf56c56787b3192e9fc2c564b
#
_entry.id   830fae8bf56c56787b3192e9fc2c564b
#
_cell.length_a   1.000
_cell.length_b   1.000
_cell.length_c   1.000
_cell.angle_alpha   90.00
_cell.angle_beta   90.00
_cell.angle_gamma   90.00
#
_symmetry.space_group_name_H-M   'P 1'
#
loop_
_entity.id
_entity.type
_entity.pdbx_description
1 polymer ?
#
loop_
_entity_poly.entity_id
_entity_poly.type
_entity_poly.pdbx_seq_one_letter_code
_entity_poly.pdbx_strand_id
1 'polypeptide(L)'
;MLGLTLTVLLVLTSSHSWAQQLKERIYSDIGDVRPCFRRMNSTHQIGCSSKTGGNVGVLIYLESVEEFEKLEDNEFAPYILLVDPYIFSSTLLETFQSSGLVAGVLLPSVDGGRWDGHYPSQGYSDDNSCPSPGLTHNRADCDTKNPWNPSGQATMWTDWDFPIFYLENNTLAEQIYSCYAEHNTMTSLSWPLCSMELTSDMFGSTDSATCLRRSSLFSISPVRLCDPLSDDNIHHFLSPRLQAEDQDSVIVVAAKMDALTLFDQLEAGFDSPASGIVTLLSVAHAVSRAVNNNPQYRQVFTVTM
;
A
#
# COMPACT_ATOMS: atom_id res chain seq x y z
N MET A 1 -49.58 8.18 27.08
CA MET A 1 -48.63 8.30 25.95
C MET A 1 -47.13 8.27 26.38
N LEU A 2 -46.76 8.84 27.51
CA LEU A 2 -45.37 8.82 28.00
C LEU A 2 -44.82 7.40 28.30
N GLY A 3 -45.68 6.48 28.82
CA GLY A 3 -45.25 5.12 29.16
C GLY A 3 -44.90 4.24 27.96
N LEU A 4 -45.59 4.44 26.82
CA LEU A 4 -45.35 3.66 25.60
C LEU A 4 -44.05 4.07 24.90
N THR A 5 -43.70 5.36 24.94
CA THR A 5 -42.46 5.89 24.36
C THR A 5 -41.25 5.46 25.16
N LEU A 6 -41.33 5.34 26.48
CA LEU A 6 -40.23 4.89 27.34
C LEU A 6 -39.93 3.40 27.14
N THR A 7 -40.98 2.56 26.97
CA THR A 7 -40.79 1.13 26.70
C THR A 7 -40.18 0.85 25.32
N VAL A 8 -40.57 1.60 24.29
CA VAL A 8 -39.97 1.49 22.94
C VAL A 8 -38.49 1.91 22.95
N LEU A 9 -38.17 2.96 23.69
CA LEU A 9 -36.76 3.41 23.81
C LEU A 9 -35.88 2.36 24.54
N LEU A 10 -36.42 1.73 25.61
CA LEU A 10 -35.72 0.67 26.34
C LEU A 10 -35.52 -0.59 25.50
N VAL A 11 -36.47 -0.97 24.66
CA VAL A 11 -36.33 -2.12 23.75
C VAL A 11 -35.30 -1.85 22.65
N LEU A 12 -35.24 -0.63 22.12
CA LEU A 12 -34.25 -0.26 21.11
C LEU A 12 -32.82 -0.21 21.68
N THR A 13 -32.65 0.24 22.91
CA THR A 13 -31.29 0.24 23.54
C THR A 13 -30.84 -1.16 23.93
N SER A 14 -31.75 -2.05 24.34
CA SER A 14 -31.40 -3.44 24.66
C SER A 14 -30.99 -4.26 23.43
N SER A 15 -31.59 -4.01 22.26
CA SER A 15 -31.22 -4.72 21.02
C SER A 15 -29.84 -4.39 20.55
N HIS A 16 -29.36 -3.15 20.72
CA HIS A 16 -27.97 -2.76 20.40
C HIS A 16 -26.95 -3.43 21.32
N SER A 17 -27.23 -3.55 22.60
CA SER A 17 -26.38 -4.21 23.59
C SER A 17 -26.18 -5.71 23.27
N TRP A 18 -27.22 -6.41 22.84
CA TRP A 18 -27.09 -7.83 22.49
C TRP A 18 -26.29 -8.09 21.23
N ALA A 19 -26.45 -7.25 20.22
CA ALA A 19 -25.68 -7.38 18.96
C ALA A 19 -24.19 -7.14 19.19
N GLN A 20 -23.83 -6.19 20.04
CA GLN A 20 -22.44 -5.89 20.39
C GLN A 20 -21.79 -7.04 21.18
N GLN A 21 -22.51 -7.62 22.14
CA GLN A 21 -22.02 -8.78 22.89
C GLN A 21 -21.83 -10.04 22.01
N LEU A 22 -22.66 -10.21 20.98
CA LEU A 22 -22.52 -11.34 20.06
C LEU A 22 -21.27 -11.17 19.19
N LYS A 23 -21.01 -9.95 18.69
CA LYS A 23 -19.81 -9.63 17.92
C LYS A 23 -18.52 -9.91 18.71
N GLU A 24 -18.45 -9.48 19.95
CA GLU A 24 -17.30 -9.71 20.85
C GLU A 24 -17.03 -11.20 21.15
N ARG A 25 -18.02 -12.06 20.99
CA ARG A 25 -17.87 -13.51 21.20
C ARG A 25 -17.45 -14.27 19.94
N ILE A 26 -17.70 -13.70 18.78
CA ILE A 26 -17.43 -14.36 17.49
C ILE A 26 -16.14 -13.84 16.87
N TYR A 27 -15.85 -12.55 17.04
CA TYR A 27 -14.69 -11.90 16.46
C TYR A 27 -13.65 -11.61 17.55
N SER A 28 -12.40 -11.93 17.25
CA SER A 28 -11.23 -11.39 17.92
C SER A 28 -10.69 -10.25 17.06
N ASP A 29 -10.67 -9.03 17.59
CA ASP A 29 -10.13 -7.88 16.91
C ASP A 29 -8.60 -7.94 16.92
N ILE A 30 -7.99 -7.82 15.73
CA ILE A 30 -6.55 -7.82 15.52
C ILE A 30 -6.17 -6.41 15.11
N GLY A 31 -5.66 -5.62 16.08
CA GLY A 31 -5.10 -4.31 15.83
C GLY A 31 -3.65 -4.37 15.28
N ASP A 32 -3.03 -3.19 15.11
CA ASP A 32 -1.63 -3.02 14.70
C ASP A 32 -1.27 -3.70 13.36
N VAL A 33 -2.15 -3.56 12.38
CA VAL A 33 -1.93 -4.01 11.01
C VAL A 33 -1.79 -2.78 10.08
N ARG A 34 -0.93 -2.88 9.08
CA ARG A 34 -0.73 -1.80 8.12
C ARG A 34 -1.34 -2.16 6.78
N PRO A 35 -2.40 -1.46 6.38
CA PRO A 35 -2.99 -1.67 5.06
C PRO A 35 -2.07 -1.12 3.97
N CYS A 36 -2.11 -1.72 2.78
CA CYS A 36 -1.49 -1.14 1.62
C CYS A 36 -2.25 0.11 1.16
N PHE A 37 -1.56 0.98 0.44
CA PHE A 37 -2.15 2.18 -0.11
C PHE A 37 -3.05 1.90 -1.31
N ARG A 38 -4.07 2.76 -1.44
CA ARG A 38 -4.75 3.01 -2.70
C ARG A 38 -4.50 4.45 -3.10
N ARG A 39 -3.91 4.65 -4.25
CA ARG A 39 -3.65 5.97 -4.81
C ARG A 39 -4.54 6.20 -6.03
N MET A 40 -5.01 7.44 -6.16
CA MET A 40 -5.88 7.84 -7.24
C MET A 40 -5.34 9.12 -7.87
N ASN A 41 -5.40 9.19 -9.19
CA ASN A 41 -5.27 10.44 -9.92
C ASN A 41 -6.63 10.86 -10.51
N SER A 42 -6.66 11.79 -11.44
CA SER A 42 -7.91 12.25 -12.05
C SER A 42 -8.60 11.22 -12.96
N THR A 43 -7.95 10.13 -13.32
CA THR A 43 -8.45 9.18 -14.32
C THR A 43 -8.45 7.72 -13.87
N HIS A 44 -7.53 7.31 -13.02
CA HIS A 44 -7.37 5.92 -12.62
C HIS A 44 -6.82 5.78 -11.18
N GLN A 45 -6.82 4.56 -10.69
CA GLN A 45 -6.31 4.15 -9.39
C GLN A 45 -5.19 3.13 -9.53
N ILE A 46 -4.35 3.05 -8.52
CA ILE A 46 -3.33 2.04 -8.32
C ILE A 46 -3.28 1.63 -6.86
N GLY A 47 -2.65 0.49 -6.58
CA GLY A 47 -2.57 -0.07 -5.23
C GLY A 47 -3.77 -0.95 -4.89
N CYS A 48 -4.11 -1.05 -3.64
CA CYS A 48 -5.11 -2.01 -3.16
C CYS A 48 -6.55 -1.48 -3.20
N SER A 49 -7.49 -2.41 -3.24
CA SER A 49 -8.92 -2.13 -3.12
C SER A 49 -9.54 -2.94 -1.99
N SER A 50 -10.70 -2.51 -1.49
CA SER A 50 -11.47 -3.26 -0.50
C SER A 50 -12.98 -3.16 -0.80
N LYS A 51 -13.76 -4.05 -0.20
CA LYS A 51 -15.23 -3.98 -0.24
C LYS A 51 -15.73 -3.08 0.87
N THR A 52 -16.86 -2.42 0.67
CA THR A 52 -17.48 -1.51 1.64
C THR A 52 -17.82 -2.18 2.98
N GLY A 53 -18.17 -3.46 2.96
CA GLY A 53 -18.50 -4.24 4.16
C GLY A 53 -17.35 -5.08 4.68
N GLY A 54 -16.13 -4.83 4.24
CA GLY A 54 -14.98 -5.68 4.51
C GLY A 54 -14.83 -6.85 3.54
N ASN A 55 -13.67 -7.44 3.54
CA ASN A 55 -13.33 -8.62 2.76
C ASN A 55 -13.27 -9.82 3.70
N VAL A 56 -14.17 -10.77 3.51
CA VAL A 56 -14.27 -11.97 4.37
C VAL A 56 -13.84 -13.19 3.58
N GLY A 57 -13.07 -14.06 4.21
CA GLY A 57 -12.64 -15.31 3.59
C GLY A 57 -12.12 -16.32 4.61
N VAL A 58 -11.99 -17.57 4.15
CA VAL A 58 -11.37 -18.65 4.93
C VAL A 58 -9.86 -18.41 4.94
N LEU A 59 -9.25 -18.48 6.13
CA LEU A 59 -7.82 -18.26 6.30
C LEU A 59 -7.04 -19.47 5.79
N ILE A 60 -6.11 -19.24 4.88
CA ILE A 60 -5.16 -20.26 4.39
C ILE A 60 -3.73 -19.68 4.50
N TYR A 61 -2.80 -20.48 4.98
CA TYR A 61 -1.37 -20.18 4.91
C TYR A 61 -0.77 -20.81 3.66
N LEU A 62 0.00 -20.00 2.93
CA LEU A 62 0.71 -20.43 1.73
C LEU A 62 2.22 -20.35 1.96
N GLU A 63 2.85 -21.50 1.86
CA GLU A 63 4.30 -21.67 1.90
C GLU A 63 4.91 -21.82 0.51
N SER A 64 4.10 -22.23 -0.47
CA SER A 64 4.52 -22.38 -1.86
C SER A 64 3.42 -22.00 -2.84
N VAL A 65 3.82 -21.70 -4.08
CA VAL A 65 2.88 -21.33 -5.16
C VAL A 65 1.99 -22.52 -5.54
N GLU A 66 2.54 -23.75 -5.51
CA GLU A 66 1.82 -24.98 -5.85
C GLU A 66 0.68 -25.31 -4.88
N GLU A 67 0.71 -24.77 -3.68
CA GLU A 67 -0.39 -24.89 -2.73
C GLU A 67 -1.61 -24.08 -3.15
N PHE A 68 -1.38 -22.93 -3.77
CA PHE A 68 -2.49 -22.11 -4.28
C PHE A 68 -3.24 -22.81 -5.43
N GLU A 69 -2.54 -23.47 -6.33
CA GLU A 69 -3.17 -24.22 -7.43
C GLU A 69 -4.16 -25.29 -6.91
N LYS A 70 -3.86 -25.90 -5.75
CA LYS A 70 -4.75 -26.89 -5.12
C LYS A 70 -6.03 -26.29 -4.52
N LEU A 71 -6.05 -24.97 -4.29
CA LEU A 71 -7.23 -24.26 -3.76
C LEU A 71 -8.28 -24.01 -4.84
N GLU A 72 -7.90 -23.99 -6.11
CA GLU A 72 -8.83 -23.72 -7.22
C GLU A 72 -9.96 -24.75 -7.31
N ASP A 73 -9.68 -26.00 -6.92
CA ASP A 73 -10.66 -27.09 -6.91
C ASP A 73 -11.51 -27.15 -5.61
N ASN A 74 -11.29 -26.21 -4.68
CA ASN A 74 -11.89 -26.28 -3.35
C ASN A 74 -13.14 -25.37 -3.23
N GLU A 75 -14.18 -25.87 -2.58
CA GLU A 75 -15.49 -25.19 -2.45
C GLU A 75 -15.55 -24.11 -1.37
N PHE A 76 -14.46 -23.85 -0.63
CA PHE A 76 -14.47 -22.94 0.53
C PHE A 76 -14.10 -21.49 0.21
N ALA A 77 -13.93 -21.13 -1.05
CA ALA A 77 -13.66 -19.73 -1.45
C ALA A 77 -14.79 -18.78 -1.02
N PRO A 78 -14.51 -17.51 -0.76
CA PRO A 78 -13.21 -16.83 -0.97
C PRO A 78 -12.21 -17.05 0.18
N TYR A 79 -10.93 -16.83 -0.14
CA TYR A 79 -9.84 -17.02 0.81
C TYR A 79 -9.19 -15.70 1.25
N ILE A 80 -8.73 -15.68 2.50
CA ILE A 80 -7.72 -14.73 2.97
C ILE A 80 -6.41 -15.50 3.13
N LEU A 81 -5.39 -15.04 2.43
CA LEU A 81 -4.13 -15.74 2.32
C LEU A 81 -3.10 -15.12 3.24
N LEU A 82 -2.62 -15.89 4.23
CA LEU A 82 -1.39 -15.59 4.94
C LEU A 82 -0.24 -16.13 4.08
N VAL A 83 0.51 -15.23 3.44
CA VAL A 83 1.54 -15.59 2.46
C VAL A 83 2.91 -15.56 3.12
N ASP A 84 3.70 -16.63 2.95
CA ASP A 84 5.09 -16.62 3.36
C ASP A 84 5.83 -15.50 2.58
N PRO A 85 6.54 -14.59 3.28
CA PRO A 85 7.22 -13.48 2.61
C PRO A 85 8.20 -13.91 1.52
N TYR A 86 8.82 -15.08 1.64
CA TYR A 86 9.77 -15.59 0.66
C TYR A 86 9.15 -15.77 -0.75
N ILE A 87 7.88 -16.16 -0.83
CA ILE A 87 7.19 -16.34 -2.12
C ILE A 87 6.45 -15.09 -2.61
N PHE A 88 6.39 -14.04 -1.79
CA PHE A 88 5.67 -12.81 -2.12
C PHE A 88 6.27 -12.15 -3.36
N SER A 89 5.46 -11.97 -4.40
CA SER A 89 5.86 -11.33 -5.65
C SER A 89 4.65 -10.75 -6.38
N SER A 90 4.88 -9.80 -7.29
CA SER A 90 3.82 -9.26 -8.16
C SER A 90 3.19 -10.32 -9.03
N THR A 91 3.97 -11.28 -9.53
CA THR A 91 3.45 -12.40 -10.33
C THR A 91 2.50 -13.28 -9.53
N LEU A 92 2.81 -13.54 -8.25
CA LEU A 92 1.91 -14.28 -7.37
C LEU A 92 0.60 -13.52 -7.14
N LEU A 93 0.67 -12.21 -6.90
CA LEU A 93 -0.51 -11.35 -6.74
C LEU A 93 -1.36 -11.29 -8.00
N GLU A 94 -0.75 -11.26 -9.20
CA GLU A 94 -1.45 -11.36 -10.49
C GLU A 94 -2.20 -12.70 -10.64
N THR A 95 -1.60 -13.79 -10.16
CA THR A 95 -2.25 -15.10 -10.12
C THR A 95 -3.46 -15.08 -9.18
N PHE A 96 -3.33 -14.49 -8.00
CA PHE A 96 -4.44 -14.33 -7.07
C PHE A 96 -5.60 -13.53 -7.67
N GLN A 97 -5.28 -12.41 -8.32
CA GLN A 97 -6.29 -11.55 -8.96
C GLN A 97 -6.99 -12.27 -10.12
N SER A 98 -6.25 -12.97 -10.95
CA SER A 98 -6.82 -13.71 -12.09
C SER A 98 -7.72 -14.87 -11.70
N SER A 99 -7.46 -15.50 -10.54
CA SER A 99 -8.29 -16.58 -10.03
C SER A 99 -9.67 -16.13 -9.53
N GLY A 100 -9.76 -14.87 -9.02
CA GLY A 100 -10.98 -14.35 -8.38
C GLY A 100 -11.37 -15.03 -7.07
N LEU A 101 -10.53 -15.89 -6.51
CA LEU A 101 -10.78 -16.66 -5.28
C LEU A 101 -10.30 -15.95 -4.02
N VAL A 102 -9.45 -14.92 -4.16
CA VAL A 102 -8.78 -14.24 -3.05
C VAL A 102 -9.56 -13.02 -2.61
N ALA A 103 -9.91 -12.99 -1.33
CA ALA A 103 -10.56 -11.85 -0.69
C ALA A 103 -9.57 -10.87 -0.06
N GLY A 104 -8.35 -11.30 0.21
CA GLY A 104 -7.29 -10.46 0.76
C GLY A 104 -6.03 -11.23 1.09
N VAL A 105 -4.94 -10.48 1.31
CA VAL A 105 -3.60 -11.01 1.55
C VAL A 105 -3.04 -10.45 2.84
N LEU A 106 -2.40 -11.29 3.64
CA LEU A 106 -1.68 -10.95 4.85
C LEU A 106 -0.20 -11.29 4.64
N LEU A 107 0.66 -10.33 4.91
CA LEU A 107 2.10 -10.47 4.79
C LEU A 107 2.74 -10.28 6.18
N PRO A 108 3.28 -11.33 6.82
CA PRO A 108 3.93 -11.21 8.12
C PRO A 108 5.30 -10.54 8.02
N SER A 109 5.72 -9.94 9.14
CA SER A 109 7.05 -9.35 9.27
C SER A 109 8.15 -10.41 9.17
N VAL A 110 9.25 -10.03 8.53
CA VAL A 110 10.46 -10.85 8.40
C VAL A 110 11.49 -10.58 9.51
N ASP A 111 11.16 -9.69 10.43
CA ASP A 111 12.02 -9.30 11.55
C ASP A 111 11.66 -10.08 12.80
N GLY A 112 12.12 -11.30 12.89
CA GLY A 112 11.90 -12.23 14.02
C GLY A 112 10.67 -13.12 13.85
N GLY A 113 10.46 -14.02 14.81
CA GLY A 113 9.36 -14.99 14.81
C GLY A 113 9.55 -16.13 13.80
N ARG A 114 8.43 -16.66 13.30
CA ARG A 114 8.39 -17.79 12.37
C ARG A 114 9.03 -17.46 11.02
N TRP A 115 8.85 -16.23 10.54
CA TRP A 115 9.27 -15.76 9.24
C TRP A 115 10.58 -14.99 9.25
N ASP A 116 11.38 -15.13 10.34
CA ASP A 116 12.66 -14.45 10.46
C ASP A 116 13.59 -14.80 9.28
N GLY A 117 14.04 -13.75 8.57
CA GLY A 117 14.90 -13.90 7.40
C GLY A 117 14.24 -14.43 6.11
N HIS A 118 12.91 -14.61 6.08
CA HIS A 118 12.16 -15.03 4.88
C HIS A 118 11.97 -13.86 3.90
N TYR A 119 13.04 -13.22 3.50
CA TYR A 119 12.96 -12.13 2.54
C TYR A 119 12.53 -12.61 1.15
N PRO A 120 11.68 -11.85 0.44
CA PRO A 120 11.33 -12.17 -0.94
C PRO A 120 12.56 -12.27 -1.83
N SER A 121 12.56 -13.21 -2.75
CA SER A 121 13.68 -13.43 -3.67
C SER A 121 13.99 -12.21 -4.55
N GLN A 122 12.98 -11.40 -4.86
CA GLN A 122 13.10 -10.16 -5.63
C GLN A 122 13.11 -8.89 -4.75
N GLY A 123 13.03 -9.03 -3.42
CA GLY A 123 12.88 -7.92 -2.48
C GLY A 123 11.50 -7.25 -2.58
N TYR A 124 11.35 -6.11 -1.90
CA TYR A 124 10.11 -5.30 -1.88
C TYR A 124 10.24 -4.02 -2.71
N SER A 125 11.11 -4.01 -3.74
CA SER A 125 11.30 -2.81 -4.56
C SER A 125 10.01 -2.44 -5.30
N ASP A 126 9.52 -1.23 -5.07
CA ASP A 126 8.33 -0.69 -5.72
C ASP A 126 8.58 -0.28 -7.16
N ASP A 127 9.84 -0.12 -7.55
CA ASP A 127 10.21 0.25 -8.90
C ASP A 127 9.92 -0.88 -9.89
N ASN A 128 9.72 -0.51 -11.13
CA ASN A 128 9.59 -1.47 -12.20
C ASN A 128 10.97 -2.00 -12.62
N SER A 129 11.02 -3.25 -13.09
CA SER A 129 12.24 -3.83 -13.68
C SER A 129 12.70 -3.10 -14.96
N CYS A 130 11.81 -2.31 -15.56
CA CYS A 130 12.04 -1.55 -16.78
C CYS A 130 11.81 -0.05 -16.56
N PRO A 131 12.74 0.84 -16.92
CA PRO A 131 12.51 2.27 -16.86
C PRO A 131 11.44 2.68 -17.87
N SER A 132 10.46 3.44 -17.45
CA SER A 132 9.41 4.00 -18.30
C SER A 132 8.51 2.97 -19.02
N PRO A 133 7.91 2.01 -18.31
CA PRO A 133 7.08 0.97 -18.92
C PRO A 133 5.81 1.50 -19.62
N GLY A 134 5.39 2.73 -19.30
CA GLY A 134 4.23 3.38 -19.92
C GLY A 134 4.53 4.23 -21.16
N LEU A 135 5.80 4.55 -21.44
CA LEU A 135 6.21 5.41 -22.53
C LEU A 135 6.62 4.64 -23.80
N THR A 136 7.00 3.39 -23.66
CA THR A 136 7.43 2.57 -24.79
C THR A 136 6.28 1.67 -25.23
N HIS A 137 5.74 1.93 -26.41
CA HIS A 137 4.80 1.02 -27.07
C HIS A 137 5.43 -0.34 -27.43
N ASN A 138 6.75 -0.44 -27.35
CA ASN A 138 7.51 -1.66 -27.56
C ASN A 138 8.19 -2.07 -26.24
N ARG A 139 7.68 -3.09 -25.57
CA ARG A 139 8.36 -3.81 -24.50
C ARG A 139 9.72 -4.40 -24.91
N ALA A 140 10.08 -4.30 -26.20
CA ALA A 140 11.34 -4.78 -26.76
C ALA A 140 12.58 -4.04 -26.24
N ASP A 141 12.43 -2.81 -25.76
CA ASP A 141 13.54 -2.02 -25.20
C ASP A 141 13.88 -2.36 -23.74
N CYS A 142 13.05 -3.17 -23.11
CA CYS A 142 13.33 -3.69 -21.78
C CYS A 142 14.04 -5.04 -21.94
N ASP A 143 15.36 -5.03 -21.84
CA ASP A 143 16.16 -6.26 -21.87
C ASP A 143 15.82 -7.13 -20.64
N THR A 144 15.01 -8.16 -20.87
CA THR A 144 14.62 -9.11 -19.82
C THR A 144 15.80 -9.94 -19.28
N LYS A 145 16.94 -9.97 -20.02
CA LYS A 145 18.14 -10.65 -19.56
C LYS A 145 18.98 -9.78 -18.61
N ASN A 146 18.91 -8.46 -18.80
CA ASN A 146 19.62 -7.48 -17.99
C ASN A 146 18.69 -6.34 -17.63
N PRO A 147 17.68 -6.59 -16.77
CA PRO A 147 16.77 -5.54 -16.33
C PRO A 147 17.57 -4.47 -15.57
N TRP A 148 17.22 -3.21 -15.75
CA TRP A 148 17.90 -2.12 -15.04
C TRP A 148 17.68 -2.20 -13.51
N ASN A 149 16.53 -2.73 -13.08
CA ASN A 149 16.24 -3.03 -11.68
C ASN A 149 15.76 -4.49 -11.53
N PRO A 150 16.68 -5.45 -11.30
CA PRO A 150 16.32 -6.87 -11.16
C PRO A 150 15.35 -7.17 -10.03
N SER A 151 15.34 -6.33 -8.99
CA SER A 151 14.47 -6.46 -7.82
C SER A 151 13.15 -5.72 -7.96
N GLY A 152 12.92 -5.04 -9.09
CA GLY A 152 11.70 -4.26 -9.32
C GLY A 152 10.50 -5.15 -9.56
N GLN A 153 9.48 -5.00 -8.71
CA GLN A 153 8.22 -5.77 -8.78
C GLN A 153 7.05 -4.95 -9.30
N ALA A 154 7.14 -3.64 -9.26
CA ALA A 154 6.05 -2.71 -9.62
C ALA A 154 4.74 -2.95 -8.85
N THR A 155 4.77 -3.63 -7.71
CA THR A 155 3.59 -4.07 -6.96
C THR A 155 2.68 -2.89 -6.57
N MET A 156 3.28 -1.77 -6.20
CA MET A 156 2.55 -0.55 -5.82
C MET A 156 1.84 0.13 -7.01
N TRP A 157 2.31 -0.10 -8.24
CA TRP A 157 1.79 0.56 -9.44
C TRP A 157 0.67 -0.21 -10.14
N THR A 158 0.37 -1.41 -9.63
CA THR A 158 -0.71 -2.26 -10.13
C THR A 158 -1.99 -1.98 -9.36
N ASP A 159 -3.14 -2.10 -10.01
CA ASP A 159 -4.47 -1.99 -9.39
C ASP A 159 -4.90 -3.38 -8.92
N TRP A 160 -4.84 -3.60 -7.60
CA TRP A 160 -5.24 -4.85 -6.96
C TRP A 160 -6.69 -4.75 -6.51
N ASP A 161 -7.49 -5.74 -6.80
CA ASP A 161 -8.91 -5.80 -6.45
C ASP A 161 -9.20 -6.34 -5.04
N PHE A 162 -8.14 -6.60 -4.26
CA PHE A 162 -8.19 -7.03 -2.87
C PHE A 162 -7.24 -6.22 -1.98
N PRO A 163 -7.50 -6.17 -0.65
CA PRO A 163 -6.59 -5.53 0.29
C PRO A 163 -5.39 -6.42 0.61
N ILE A 164 -4.24 -5.80 0.81
CA ILE A 164 -3.02 -6.44 1.31
C ILE A 164 -2.68 -5.77 2.64
N PHE A 165 -2.45 -6.56 3.69
CA PHE A 165 -2.07 -6.07 5.00
C PHE A 165 -0.71 -6.60 5.41
N TYR A 166 0.12 -5.73 5.93
CA TYR A 166 1.37 -6.09 6.57
C TYR A 166 1.17 -6.26 8.07
N LEU A 167 1.63 -7.38 8.62
CA LEU A 167 1.56 -7.73 10.03
C LEU A 167 2.92 -7.44 10.68
N GLU A 168 3.06 -6.26 11.26
CA GLU A 168 4.31 -5.83 11.90
C GLU A 168 4.58 -6.63 13.19
N ASN A 169 3.51 -6.99 13.90
CA ASN A 169 3.60 -7.70 15.18
C ASN A 169 3.62 -9.22 14.98
N ASN A 170 4.78 -9.83 15.19
CA ASN A 170 4.95 -11.27 15.07
C ASN A 170 4.05 -12.10 15.99
N THR A 171 3.68 -11.59 17.16
CA THR A 171 2.76 -12.29 18.06
C THR A 171 1.37 -12.41 17.44
N LEU A 172 0.90 -11.37 16.76
CA LEU A 172 -0.38 -11.39 16.06
C LEU A 172 -0.32 -12.32 14.83
N ALA A 173 0.76 -12.28 14.09
CA ALA A 173 0.98 -13.17 12.94
C ALA A 173 0.97 -14.65 13.38
N GLU A 174 1.59 -14.97 14.50
CA GLU A 174 1.57 -16.33 15.10
C GLU A 174 0.16 -16.73 15.58
N GLN A 175 -0.62 -15.82 16.13
CA GLN A 175 -2.02 -16.10 16.49
C GLN A 175 -2.85 -16.45 15.26
N ILE A 176 -2.69 -15.70 14.17
CA ILE A 176 -3.36 -15.98 12.89
C ILE A 176 -2.93 -17.33 12.35
N TYR A 177 -1.63 -17.59 12.34
CA TYR A 177 -1.11 -18.89 11.91
C TYR A 177 -1.63 -20.05 12.77
N SER A 178 -1.72 -19.87 14.09
CA SER A 178 -2.22 -20.91 15.00
C SER A 178 -3.68 -21.27 14.68
N CYS A 179 -4.50 -20.28 14.36
CA CYS A 179 -5.88 -20.50 13.95
C CYS A 179 -5.96 -21.32 12.64
N TYR A 180 -5.11 -21.00 11.66
CA TYR A 180 -4.98 -21.82 10.45
C TYR A 180 -4.56 -23.25 10.76
N ALA A 181 -3.50 -23.41 11.56
CA ALA A 181 -2.91 -24.71 11.87
C ALA A 181 -3.87 -25.62 12.66
N GLU A 182 -4.75 -25.04 13.48
CA GLU A 182 -5.73 -25.78 14.27
C GLU A 182 -6.96 -26.18 13.44
N HIS A 183 -7.40 -25.36 12.50
CA HIS A 183 -8.72 -25.52 11.86
C HIS A 183 -8.67 -25.72 10.34
N ASN A 184 -7.69 -25.20 9.64
CA ASN A 184 -7.73 -25.03 8.19
C ASN A 184 -6.59 -25.69 7.43
N THR A 185 -5.87 -26.65 8.03
CA THR A 185 -4.77 -27.28 7.30
C THR A 185 -5.26 -27.91 5.99
N MET A 186 -4.46 -27.81 4.93
CA MET A 186 -4.80 -28.30 3.58
C MET A 186 -5.28 -29.77 3.53
N THR A 187 -4.87 -30.57 4.51
CA THR A 187 -5.25 -31.99 4.61
C THR A 187 -6.56 -32.22 5.37
N SER A 188 -7.07 -31.22 6.08
CA SER A 188 -8.26 -31.36 6.95
C SER A 188 -9.03 -30.07 7.11
N LEU A 189 -9.53 -29.52 6.00
CA LEU A 189 -10.55 -28.47 6.06
C LEU A 189 -11.83 -29.06 6.64
N SER A 190 -12.09 -28.82 7.92
CA SER A 190 -13.27 -29.31 8.62
C SER A 190 -13.86 -28.21 9.51
N TRP A 191 -15.18 -28.18 9.63
CA TRP A 191 -15.86 -27.25 10.54
C TRP A 191 -15.52 -27.51 12.00
N PRO A 192 -15.30 -26.44 12.81
CA PRO A 192 -15.39 -25.01 12.46
C PRO A 192 -14.13 -24.53 11.71
N LEU A 193 -14.32 -23.68 10.69
CA LEU A 193 -13.23 -23.06 9.95
C LEU A 193 -12.78 -21.75 10.63
N CYS A 194 -11.47 -21.49 10.60
CA CYS A 194 -10.92 -20.18 10.89
C CYS A 194 -11.13 -19.26 9.69
N SER A 195 -11.87 -18.18 9.87
CA SER A 195 -12.14 -17.17 8.85
C SER A 195 -11.73 -15.81 9.35
N MET A 196 -11.39 -14.91 8.44
CA MET A 196 -11.00 -13.54 8.76
C MET A 196 -11.86 -12.53 8.00
N GLU A 197 -12.00 -11.36 8.58
CA GLU A 197 -12.56 -10.18 7.94
C GLU A 197 -11.49 -9.09 7.90
N LEU A 198 -11.17 -8.62 6.69
CA LEU A 198 -10.26 -7.51 6.47
C LEU A 198 -11.07 -6.24 6.20
N THR A 199 -11.00 -5.30 7.12
CA THR A 199 -11.72 -4.03 7.01
C THR A 199 -10.76 -2.91 6.66
N SER A 200 -11.06 -2.18 5.59
CA SER A 200 -10.28 -1.05 5.11
C SER A 200 -11.17 -0.07 4.37
N ASP A 201 -10.78 1.20 4.36
CA ASP A 201 -11.51 2.28 3.68
C ASP A 201 -11.15 2.43 2.19
N MET A 202 -10.52 1.43 1.59
CA MET A 202 -10.05 1.43 0.19
C MET A 202 -11.17 1.11 -0.82
N PHE A 203 -12.37 1.61 -0.64
CA PHE A 203 -13.52 1.33 -1.50
C PHE A 203 -14.13 2.58 -2.13
N GLY A 204 -14.87 2.39 -3.16
CA GLY A 204 -15.90 3.36 -3.60
C GLY A 204 -15.46 4.51 -4.48
N SER A 205 -14.17 4.66 -4.82
CA SER A 205 -13.69 5.67 -5.75
C SER A 205 -12.63 5.12 -6.68
N THR A 206 -12.75 5.46 -7.96
CA THR A 206 -11.80 5.06 -9.00
C THR A 206 -10.88 6.21 -9.42
N ASP A 207 -11.26 7.44 -9.06
CA ASP A 207 -10.53 8.65 -9.37
C ASP A 207 -10.65 9.69 -8.25
N SER A 208 -9.71 10.63 -8.18
CA SER A 208 -9.66 11.66 -7.15
C SER A 208 -10.82 12.64 -7.24
N ALA A 209 -11.36 12.92 -8.42
CA ALA A 209 -12.51 13.82 -8.57
C ALA A 209 -13.78 13.23 -7.94
N THR A 210 -13.99 11.93 -8.11
CA THR A 210 -15.09 11.20 -7.47
C THR A 210 -14.92 11.16 -5.96
N CYS A 211 -13.69 10.93 -5.46
CA CYS A 211 -13.42 10.91 -4.04
C CYS A 211 -13.64 12.29 -3.39
N LEU A 212 -13.13 13.35 -3.96
CA LEU A 212 -13.33 14.72 -3.48
C LEU A 212 -14.81 15.11 -3.47
N ARG A 213 -15.57 14.72 -4.50
CA ARG A 213 -17.01 14.98 -4.55
C ARG A 213 -17.77 14.26 -3.45
N ARG A 214 -17.44 12.99 -3.14
CA ARG A 214 -18.05 12.21 -2.08
C ARG A 214 -17.67 12.72 -0.69
N SER A 215 -16.48 13.19 -0.51
CA SER A 215 -15.96 13.74 0.75
C SER A 215 -16.39 15.19 0.98
N SER A 216 -17.06 15.82 0.00
CA SER A 216 -17.51 17.22 0.09
C SER A 216 -18.54 17.39 1.20
N LEU A 217 -18.42 18.49 1.96
CA LEU A 217 -19.40 18.91 2.99
C LEU A 217 -20.80 19.18 2.42
N PHE A 218 -20.93 19.37 1.12
CA PHE A 218 -22.20 19.54 0.42
C PHE A 218 -22.84 18.21 0.02
N SER A 219 -22.20 17.08 0.31
CA SER A 219 -22.78 15.76 0.11
C SER A 219 -23.87 15.49 1.16
N ILE A 220 -24.93 14.76 0.77
CA ILE A 220 -26.04 14.36 1.68
C ILE A 220 -25.49 13.46 2.81
N SER A 221 -24.44 12.73 2.57
CA SER A 221 -23.76 11.89 3.55
C SER A 221 -22.25 12.02 3.33
N PRO A 222 -21.60 13.04 3.89
CA PRO A 222 -20.18 13.23 3.72
C PRO A 222 -19.42 12.13 4.47
N VAL A 223 -18.65 11.33 3.72
CA VAL A 223 -17.73 10.34 4.27
C VAL A 223 -16.33 10.71 3.80
N ARG A 224 -15.39 10.87 4.71
CA ARG A 224 -14.00 11.12 4.37
C ARG A 224 -13.37 9.82 3.89
N LEU A 225 -13.39 9.61 2.57
CA LEU A 225 -12.90 8.40 1.90
C LEU A 225 -11.49 8.56 1.34
N CYS A 226 -10.95 9.78 1.29
CA CYS A 226 -9.64 10.05 0.74
C CYS A 226 -9.03 11.31 1.36
N ASP A 227 -7.73 11.32 1.43
CA ASP A 227 -6.91 12.46 1.79
C ASP A 227 -6.14 12.96 0.57
N PRO A 228 -6.11 14.29 0.32
CA PRO A 228 -5.28 14.85 -0.73
C PRO A 228 -3.80 14.67 -0.38
N LEU A 229 -3.02 14.16 -1.34
CA LEU A 229 -1.57 14.18 -1.24
C LEU A 229 -1.11 15.56 -1.71
N SER A 230 -0.73 16.42 -0.77
CA SER A 230 -0.18 17.73 -1.05
C SER A 230 0.86 18.07 0.00
N ASP A 231 1.95 18.64 -0.46
CA ASP A 231 3.01 19.16 0.40
C ASP A 231 3.74 20.31 -0.29
N ASP A 232 4.68 20.94 0.41
CA ASP A 232 5.43 22.06 -0.08
C ASP A 232 6.72 21.61 -0.78
N ASN A 233 6.99 22.19 -1.95
CA ASN A 233 8.30 22.07 -2.60
C ASN A 233 9.25 23.12 -2.05
N ILE A 234 10.41 22.71 -1.57
CA ILE A 234 11.47 23.59 -1.11
C ILE A 234 12.40 23.91 -2.27
N HIS A 235 12.54 25.18 -2.60
CA HIS A 235 13.47 25.62 -3.65
C HIS A 235 14.38 26.74 -3.17
N HIS A 236 15.60 26.72 -3.63
CA HIS A 236 16.61 27.73 -3.34
C HIS A 236 17.37 28.14 -4.59
N PHE A 237 17.54 29.43 -4.79
CA PHE A 237 18.32 30.01 -5.88
C PHE A 237 19.73 30.32 -5.39
N LEU A 238 20.73 29.77 -6.06
CA LEU A 238 22.15 30.06 -5.77
C LEU A 238 22.63 31.36 -6.41
N SER A 239 21.83 31.96 -7.27
CA SER A 239 22.06 33.24 -7.91
C SER A 239 20.90 34.21 -7.63
N PRO A 240 21.07 35.53 -7.80
CA PRO A 240 19.96 36.46 -7.75
C PRO A 240 18.85 36.04 -8.73
N ARG A 241 17.59 36.24 -8.34
CA ARG A 241 16.44 35.93 -9.20
C ARG A 241 16.62 36.59 -10.58
N LEU A 242 16.47 35.78 -11.63
CA LEU A 242 16.40 36.27 -12.97
C LEU A 242 15.15 37.16 -13.10
N GLN A 243 15.29 38.26 -13.83
CA GLN A 243 14.14 39.07 -14.21
C GLN A 243 13.41 38.40 -15.34
N ALA A 244 12.10 38.62 -15.48
CA ALA A 244 11.27 37.94 -16.50
C ALA A 244 11.70 38.18 -17.98
N GLU A 245 12.61 39.14 -18.19
CA GLU A 245 13.16 39.48 -19.51
C GLU A 245 14.43 38.72 -19.88
N ASP A 246 15.04 38.00 -18.90
CA ASP A 246 16.26 37.25 -19.16
C ASP A 246 15.91 35.91 -19.84
N GLN A 247 16.39 35.74 -21.08
CA GLN A 247 16.24 34.50 -21.87
C GLN A 247 17.30 33.45 -21.53
N ASP A 248 17.95 33.55 -20.40
CA ASP A 248 19.00 32.64 -20.01
C ASP A 248 18.46 31.26 -19.62
N SER A 249 19.22 30.23 -19.94
CA SER A 249 18.89 28.86 -19.56
C SER A 249 19.03 28.66 -18.06
N VAL A 250 18.03 28.03 -17.45
CA VAL A 250 18.03 27.70 -16.01
C VAL A 250 18.41 26.21 -15.85
N ILE A 251 19.37 25.95 -14.97
CA ILE A 251 19.69 24.58 -14.56
C ILE A 251 18.99 24.32 -13.25
N VAL A 252 18.08 23.34 -13.26
CA VAL A 252 17.36 22.87 -12.05
C VAL A 252 17.98 21.55 -11.62
N VAL A 253 18.42 21.48 -10.37
CA VAL A 253 18.84 20.22 -9.75
C VAL A 253 17.83 19.90 -8.67
N ALA A 254 17.16 18.77 -8.81
CA ALA A 254 16.05 18.37 -7.96
C ALA A 254 16.30 17.02 -7.29
N ALA A 255 15.83 16.87 -6.07
CA ALA A 255 15.76 15.58 -5.38
C ALA A 255 14.34 15.35 -4.87
N LYS A 256 13.89 14.11 -4.92
CA LYS A 256 12.60 13.68 -4.41
C LYS A 256 12.66 13.60 -2.89
N MET A 257 11.63 14.10 -2.21
CA MET A 257 11.48 14.00 -0.75
C MET A 257 10.55 12.87 -0.31
N ASP A 258 9.71 12.37 -1.22
CA ASP A 258 8.72 11.34 -0.91
C ASP A 258 9.36 9.94 -0.84
N ALA A 259 9.06 9.20 0.21
CA ALA A 259 9.21 7.76 0.25
C ALA A 259 7.92 7.12 -0.30
N LEU A 260 8.06 6.31 -1.35
CA LEU A 260 6.95 5.56 -1.91
C LEU A 260 7.06 4.11 -1.46
N THR A 261 6.11 3.67 -0.66
CA THR A 261 6.03 2.30 -0.15
C THR A 261 4.66 1.71 -0.41
N LEU A 262 4.56 0.38 -0.43
CA LEU A 262 3.29 -0.32 -0.56
C LEU A 262 2.44 -0.16 0.71
N PHE A 263 3.08 -0.10 1.88
CA PHE A 263 2.45 0.01 3.18
C PHE A 263 2.79 1.35 3.85
N ASP A 264 1.84 1.91 4.58
CA ASP A 264 2.05 3.18 5.29
C ASP A 264 3.08 3.03 6.43
N GLN A 265 3.98 4.02 6.53
CA GLN A 265 4.96 4.17 7.61
C GLN A 265 5.90 2.97 7.81
N LEU A 266 5.99 2.06 6.87
CA LEU A 266 6.85 0.88 7.00
C LEU A 266 8.32 1.20 6.74
N GLU A 267 8.61 2.10 5.80
CA GLU A 267 9.97 2.45 5.41
C GLU A 267 10.28 3.93 5.61
N ALA A 268 11.49 4.19 6.12
CA ALA A 268 11.99 5.55 6.32
C ALA A 268 12.51 6.23 5.04
N GLY A 269 12.51 5.53 3.90
CA GLY A 269 12.96 6.06 2.61
C GLY A 269 14.45 6.34 2.53
N PHE A 270 15.29 5.40 2.98
CA PHE A 270 16.74 5.59 3.02
C PHE A 270 17.36 5.77 1.62
N ASP A 271 17.05 4.87 0.69
CA ASP A 271 17.67 4.89 -0.63
C ASP A 271 17.12 5.99 -1.54
N SER A 272 15.83 6.18 -1.59
CA SER A 272 15.23 7.11 -2.54
C SER A 272 15.26 8.57 -2.04
N PRO A 273 14.57 8.98 -0.97
CA PRO A 273 14.62 10.40 -0.59
C PRO A 273 15.90 10.77 0.14
N ALA A 274 16.38 9.99 1.12
CA ALA A 274 17.49 10.43 1.98
C ALA A 274 18.81 10.57 1.20
N SER A 275 19.17 9.59 0.38
CA SER A 275 20.40 9.67 -0.44
C SER A 275 20.34 10.80 -1.47
N GLY A 276 19.17 11.02 -2.08
CA GLY A 276 18.94 12.13 -3.01
C GLY A 276 19.08 13.49 -2.35
N ILE A 277 18.50 13.69 -1.17
CA ILE A 277 18.60 14.94 -0.40
C ILE A 277 20.05 15.22 0.01
N VAL A 278 20.77 14.21 0.54
CA VAL A 278 22.18 14.37 0.94
C VAL A 278 23.05 14.73 -0.26
N THR A 279 22.83 14.06 -1.41
CA THR A 279 23.53 14.37 -2.65
C THR A 279 23.23 15.79 -3.13
N LEU A 280 21.95 16.20 -3.13
CA LEU A 280 21.52 17.53 -3.53
C LEU A 280 22.17 18.62 -2.66
N LEU A 281 22.15 18.44 -1.33
CA LEU A 281 22.81 19.38 -0.40
C LEU A 281 24.31 19.47 -0.61
N SER A 282 24.96 18.34 -0.89
CA SER A 282 26.40 18.28 -1.19
C SER A 282 26.74 19.03 -2.49
N VAL A 283 25.94 18.82 -3.54
CA VAL A 283 26.06 19.54 -4.81
C VAL A 283 25.82 21.03 -4.61
N ALA A 284 24.75 21.41 -3.90
CA ALA A 284 24.44 22.82 -3.61
C ALA A 284 25.61 23.51 -2.86
N HIS A 285 26.17 22.83 -1.87
CA HIS A 285 27.33 23.33 -1.14
C HIS A 285 28.56 23.53 -2.03
N ALA A 286 28.89 22.54 -2.86
CA ALA A 286 30.02 22.60 -3.78
C ALA A 286 29.86 23.72 -4.82
N VAL A 287 28.66 23.82 -5.43
CA VAL A 287 28.34 24.86 -6.43
C VAL A 287 28.36 26.24 -5.78
N SER A 288 27.77 26.42 -4.59
CA SER A 288 27.79 27.70 -3.86
C SER A 288 29.22 28.19 -3.61
N ARG A 289 30.13 27.29 -3.23
CA ARG A 289 31.55 27.62 -3.06
C ARG A 289 32.22 28.00 -4.39
N ALA A 290 31.95 27.26 -5.47
CA ALA A 290 32.50 27.54 -6.79
C ALA A 290 32.04 28.92 -7.33
N VAL A 291 30.74 29.22 -7.19
CA VAL A 291 30.15 30.50 -7.62
C VAL A 291 30.67 31.67 -6.78
N ASN A 292 30.84 31.49 -5.47
CA ASN A 292 31.40 32.55 -4.61
C ASN A 292 32.87 32.84 -4.95
N ASN A 293 33.64 31.84 -5.32
CA ASN A 293 35.04 31.99 -5.73
C ASN A 293 35.20 32.55 -7.16
N ASN A 294 34.19 32.41 -8.01
CA ASN A 294 34.20 32.81 -9.42
C ASN A 294 32.89 33.54 -9.76
N PRO A 295 32.75 34.84 -9.47
CA PRO A 295 31.50 35.58 -9.66
C PRO A 295 30.96 35.56 -11.11
N GLN A 296 31.82 35.31 -12.08
CA GLN A 296 31.44 35.15 -13.50
C GLN A 296 30.53 33.95 -13.78
N TYR A 297 30.50 32.94 -12.87
CA TYR A 297 29.64 31.77 -12.97
C TYR A 297 28.32 31.93 -12.19
N ARG A 298 27.96 33.15 -11.78
CA ARG A 298 26.71 33.39 -11.04
C ARG A 298 25.44 33.23 -11.85
N GLN A 299 25.57 32.87 -13.12
CA GLN A 299 24.39 32.55 -13.94
C GLN A 299 23.88 31.15 -13.58
N VAL A 300 22.74 31.11 -12.88
CA VAL A 300 21.67 30.13 -13.04
C VAL A 300 21.87 28.76 -12.40
N PHE A 301 21.83 28.66 -11.09
CA PHE A 301 21.56 27.37 -10.43
C PHE A 301 20.35 27.50 -9.50
N THR A 302 19.34 26.67 -9.71
CA THR A 302 18.21 26.48 -8.81
C THR A 302 18.27 25.08 -8.24
N VAL A 303 18.16 24.96 -6.93
CA VAL A 303 18.08 23.68 -6.21
C VAL A 303 16.64 23.53 -5.74
N THR A 304 15.99 22.44 -6.12
CA THR A 304 14.61 22.12 -5.73
C THR A 304 14.60 20.78 -5.02
N MET A 305 13.94 20.74 -3.85
CA MET A 305 13.65 19.53 -3.10
C MET A 305 12.15 19.24 -3.16
#